data_dfbc8cb329cd02e884d0604b547d6f41
#
_entry.id   dfbc8cb329cd02e884d0604b547d6f41
#
_cell.length_a   1.000
_cell.length_b   1.000
_cell.length_c   1.000
_cell.angle_alpha   90.00
_cell.angle_beta   90.00
_cell.angle_gamma   90.00
#
_symmetry.space_group_name_H-M   'P 1'
#
loop_
_entity.id
_entity.type
_entity.pdbx_description
1 polymer ?
#
loop_
_entity_poly.entity_id
_entity_poly.type
_entity_poly.pdbx_seq_one_letter_code
_entity_poly.pdbx_strand_id
1 'polypeptide(L)'
;MSEIDTMGPEIVERVQLGVRMEKRMVKVLKGLAEFEGVSLGQLLEKIVLHSFAPVPGDEGESAASPHSKRALAAIEDLKRVYGMDYDLHGYRRFKDVEA
;
A
#
# COMPACT_ATOMS: atom_id res chain seq x y z
N MET A 1 -1.69 21.91 -18.84
CA MET A 1 -2.08 21.32 -18.53
C MET A 1 -1.50 20.50 -18.20
N SER A 2 -1.76 20.14 -18.11
CA SER A 2 -0.84 19.53 -17.51
C SER A 2 -0.95 18.09 -17.55
N GLU A 3 0.16 17.47 -17.34
CA GLU A 3 0.20 16.06 -17.32
C GLU A 3 -0.64 15.48 -16.27
N ILE A 4 -0.89 16.23 -15.24
CA ILE A 4 -1.71 15.73 -14.16
C ILE A 4 -3.07 15.35 -14.67
N ASP A 5 -3.60 16.16 -15.56
CA ASP A 5 -4.91 15.88 -16.09
C ASP A 5 -4.90 14.61 -16.90
N THR A 6 -3.84 14.38 -17.63
CA THR A 6 -3.79 13.18 -18.45
C THR A 6 -3.53 11.96 -17.62
N MET A 7 -3.01 12.12 -16.40
CA MET A 7 -2.73 10.95 -15.60
C MET A 7 -3.97 10.35 -15.01
N GLY A 8 -4.93 11.16 -14.66
CA GLY A 8 -6.19 10.65 -14.19
C GLY A 8 -6.10 9.54 -13.16
N PRO A 9 -7.21 8.97 -12.78
CA PRO A 9 -7.20 7.83 -11.88
C PRO A 9 -6.73 6.59 -12.61
N GLU A 10 -6.04 5.76 -11.91
CA GLU A 10 -5.60 4.49 -12.45
C GLU A 10 -6.54 3.40 -12.00
N ILE A 11 -7.09 2.67 -12.96
CA ILE A 11 -8.04 1.61 -12.66
C ILE A 11 -7.26 0.38 -12.24
N VAL A 12 -7.58 -0.14 -11.09
CA VAL A 12 -6.91 -1.34 -10.57
C VAL A 12 -7.94 -2.40 -10.24
N GLU A 13 -7.52 -3.63 -10.31
CA GLU A 13 -8.36 -4.74 -9.92
C GLU A 13 -7.96 -5.17 -8.53
N ARG A 14 -8.92 -5.18 -7.61
CA ARG A 14 -8.67 -5.68 -6.26
C ARG A 14 -9.31 -7.02 -6.10
N VAL A 15 -8.60 -7.91 -5.44
CA VAL A 15 -9.09 -9.26 -5.20
C VAL A 15 -9.34 -9.43 -3.73
N GLN A 16 -10.20 -10.37 -3.41
CA GLN A 16 -10.48 -10.66 -2.02
C GLN A 16 -9.43 -11.60 -1.48
N LEU A 17 -8.95 -11.31 -0.28
CA LEU A 17 -7.89 -12.07 0.33
C LEU A 17 -8.30 -12.41 1.75
N GLY A 18 -8.21 -13.67 2.11
CA GLY A 18 -8.53 -14.07 3.47
C GLY A 18 -7.27 -14.30 4.27
N VAL A 19 -7.18 -13.66 5.41
CA VAL A 19 -6.06 -13.85 6.32
C VAL A 19 -6.61 -13.99 7.72
N ARG A 20 -5.85 -14.69 8.56
CA ARG A 20 -6.19 -14.81 9.96
C ARG A 20 -5.20 -14.00 10.75
N MET A 21 -5.70 -13.16 11.64
CA MET A 21 -4.86 -12.29 12.43
C MET A 21 -5.33 -12.31 13.86
N GLU A 22 -4.47 -11.90 14.75
CA GLU A 22 -4.81 -11.84 16.15
C GLU A 22 -5.98 -10.87 16.35
N LYS A 23 -6.91 -11.27 17.17
CA LYS A 23 -8.19 -10.59 17.28
C LYS A 23 -8.07 -9.13 17.70
N ARG A 24 -7.23 -8.83 18.68
CA ARG A 24 -7.10 -7.46 19.16
C ARG A 24 -6.42 -6.58 18.11
N MET A 25 -5.47 -7.16 17.40
CA MET A 25 -4.81 -6.44 16.33
C MET A 25 -5.81 -6.05 15.24
N VAL A 26 -6.74 -6.94 14.92
CA VAL A 26 -7.77 -6.64 13.94
C VAL A 26 -8.66 -5.50 14.43
N LYS A 27 -9.00 -5.51 15.72
CA LYS A 27 -9.83 -4.44 16.26
C LYS A 27 -9.12 -3.09 16.16
N VAL A 28 -7.84 -3.06 16.44
CA VAL A 28 -7.07 -1.82 16.33
C VAL A 28 -7.00 -1.37 14.88
N LEU A 29 -6.78 -2.30 13.97
CA LEU A 29 -6.74 -1.93 12.55
C LEU A 29 -8.06 -1.34 12.09
N LYS A 30 -9.16 -1.94 12.47
CA LYS A 30 -10.46 -1.44 12.06
C LYS A 30 -10.73 -0.06 12.66
N GLY A 31 -10.37 0.12 13.90
CA GLY A 31 -10.52 1.42 14.55
C GLY A 31 -9.67 2.48 13.88
N LEU A 32 -8.45 2.12 13.50
CA LEU A 32 -7.57 3.06 12.84
C LEU A 32 -8.11 3.44 11.46
N ALA A 33 -8.61 2.47 10.72
CA ALA A 33 -9.18 2.76 9.42
C ALA A 33 -10.33 3.75 9.55
N GLU A 34 -11.17 3.55 10.53
CA GLU A 34 -12.27 4.45 10.77
C GLU A 34 -11.78 5.84 11.16
N PHE A 35 -10.78 5.88 12.02
CA PHE A 35 -10.21 7.16 12.44
C PHE A 35 -9.65 7.93 11.25
N GLU A 36 -9.04 7.24 10.30
CA GLU A 36 -8.46 7.87 9.13
C GLU A 36 -9.46 8.08 8.00
N GLY A 37 -10.65 7.53 8.12
CA GLY A 37 -11.66 7.70 7.10
C GLY A 37 -11.40 6.90 5.84
N VAL A 38 -10.75 5.75 5.97
CA VAL A 38 -10.45 4.89 4.82
C VAL A 38 -10.99 3.50 5.09
N SER A 39 -11.07 2.69 4.04
CA SER A 39 -11.46 1.30 4.22
C SER A 39 -10.30 0.53 4.82
N LEU A 40 -10.62 -0.62 5.40
CA LEU A 40 -9.59 -1.47 5.95
C LEU A 40 -8.60 -1.91 4.87
N GLY A 41 -9.11 -2.22 3.68
CA GLY A 41 -8.25 -2.60 2.57
C GLY A 41 -7.29 -1.50 2.19
N GLN A 42 -7.77 -0.27 2.14
CA GLN A 42 -6.91 0.86 1.83
C GLN A 42 -5.85 1.08 2.88
N LEU A 43 -6.23 0.92 4.15
CA LEU A 43 -5.25 1.04 5.22
C LEU A 43 -4.17 -0.02 5.09
N LEU A 44 -4.57 -1.25 4.82
CA LEU A 44 -3.60 -2.34 4.68
C LEU A 44 -2.70 -2.13 3.46
N GLU A 45 -3.25 -1.65 2.35
CA GLU A 45 -2.43 -1.36 1.18
C GLU A 45 -1.37 -0.32 1.50
N LYS A 46 -1.76 0.70 2.23
CA LYS A 46 -0.82 1.75 2.62
C LYS A 46 0.30 1.20 3.49
N ILE A 47 -0.07 0.38 4.46
CA ILE A 47 0.92 -0.21 5.36
C ILE A 47 1.89 -1.10 4.57
N VAL A 48 1.35 -1.91 3.66
CA VAL A 48 2.16 -2.80 2.86
C VAL A 48 3.11 -2.03 1.97
N LEU A 49 2.63 -0.99 1.32
CA LEU A 49 3.48 -0.19 0.44
C LEU A 49 4.61 0.47 1.20
N HIS A 50 4.33 0.95 2.40
CA HIS A 50 5.39 1.51 3.23
C HIS A 50 6.43 0.46 3.59
N SER A 51 6.00 -0.77 3.82
CA SER A 51 6.95 -1.82 4.16
C SER A 51 7.80 -2.22 2.97
N PHE A 52 7.22 -2.16 1.76
CA PHE A 52 7.93 -2.56 0.55
C PHE A 52 9.00 -1.55 0.13
N ALA A 53 8.78 -0.29 0.41
CA ALA A 53 9.68 0.76 -0.03
C ALA A 53 9.83 1.78 1.10
N PRO A 54 10.67 1.48 2.05
CA PRO A 54 10.88 2.39 3.16
C PRO A 54 11.46 3.70 2.67
N VAL A 55 10.97 4.77 3.21
CA VAL A 55 11.40 6.09 2.82
C VAL A 55 12.36 6.58 3.89
N PRO A 56 13.57 6.94 3.53
CA PRO A 56 14.47 7.49 4.51
C PRO A 56 13.94 8.82 4.94
N GLY A 57 13.92 9.01 6.11
CA GLY A 57 13.42 10.01 6.26
C GLY A 57 13.20 11.05 7.16
N ASP A 58 12.67 12.01 6.65
CA ASP A 58 12.30 13.14 7.31
C ASP A 58 11.21 12.91 8.28
N GLU A 59 10.33 12.05 7.95
CA GLU A 59 9.30 11.74 8.86
C GLU A 59 9.81 10.89 9.96
N GLY A 60 11.03 10.58 9.85
CA GLY A 60 11.69 9.95 10.90
C GLY A 60 11.37 8.52 11.04
N GLU A 61 11.13 8.20 12.24
CA GLU A 61 11.14 6.84 12.65
C GLU A 61 10.13 5.97 11.96
N SER A 62 9.11 6.56 11.45
CA SER A 62 8.05 5.74 10.89
C SER A 62 8.38 5.23 9.52
N ALA A 63 9.49 5.63 8.97
CA ALA A 63 9.84 5.25 7.61
C ALA A 63 10.52 3.91 7.50
N ALA A 64 10.89 3.31 8.60
CA ALA A 64 11.66 2.07 8.57
C ALA A 64 10.76 0.91 8.16
N SER A 65 11.33 0.00 7.38
CA SER A 65 10.62 -1.19 6.97
C SER A 65 10.92 -2.32 7.93
N PRO A 66 9.95 -3.21 8.19
CA PRO A 66 10.21 -4.39 9.00
C PRO A 66 11.00 -5.47 8.25
N HIS A 67 11.24 -5.28 6.97
CA HIS A 67 11.88 -6.31 6.18
C HIS A 67 13.39 -6.20 6.21
N SER A 68 14.06 -7.34 6.09
CA SER A 68 15.51 -7.35 5.98
C SER A 68 15.92 -6.81 4.61
N LYS A 69 17.21 -6.47 4.47
CA LYS A 69 17.72 -6.05 3.17
C LYS A 69 17.51 -7.10 2.11
N ARG A 70 17.67 -8.35 2.50
CA ARG A 70 17.50 -9.45 1.58
C ARG A 70 16.05 -9.55 1.13
N ALA A 71 15.11 -9.38 2.06
CA ALA A 71 13.71 -9.40 1.71
C ALA A 71 13.35 -8.22 0.83
N LEU A 72 13.92 -7.05 1.10
CA LEU A 72 13.63 -5.89 0.26
C LEU A 72 14.12 -6.10 -1.17
N ALA A 73 15.25 -6.75 -1.33
CA ALA A 73 15.73 -7.08 -2.67
C ALA A 73 14.80 -8.05 -3.37
N ALA A 74 14.31 -9.04 -2.63
CA ALA A 74 13.34 -9.97 -3.19
C ALA A 74 12.04 -9.27 -3.58
N ILE A 75 11.62 -8.31 -2.79
CA ILE A 75 10.41 -7.55 -3.11
C ILE A 75 10.57 -6.83 -4.44
N GLU A 76 11.73 -6.24 -4.68
CA GLU A 76 11.94 -5.55 -5.95
C GLU A 76 11.88 -6.52 -7.13
N ASP A 77 12.43 -7.70 -6.96
CA ASP A 77 12.35 -8.72 -8.01
C ASP A 77 10.91 -9.16 -8.24
N LEU A 78 10.18 -9.37 -7.17
CA LEU A 78 8.79 -9.80 -7.29
C LEU A 78 7.92 -8.73 -7.94
N LYS A 79 8.17 -7.47 -7.62
CA LYS A 79 7.47 -6.38 -8.27
C LYS A 79 7.65 -6.44 -9.78
N ARG A 80 8.88 -6.71 -10.22
CA ARG A 80 9.14 -6.79 -11.65
C ARG A 80 8.41 -7.96 -12.29
N VAL A 81 8.43 -9.09 -11.60
CA VAL A 81 7.81 -10.29 -12.13
C VAL A 81 6.31 -10.10 -12.33
N TYR A 82 5.67 -9.42 -11.41
CA TYR A 82 4.23 -9.26 -11.45
C TYR A 82 3.77 -7.92 -12.00
N GLY A 83 4.71 -7.12 -12.46
CA GLY A 83 4.36 -5.86 -13.09
C GLY A 83 3.82 -4.81 -12.15
N MET A 84 4.22 -4.88 -10.88
CA MET A 84 3.78 -3.88 -9.92
C MET A 84 4.69 -2.67 -10.05
N ASP A 85 4.22 -1.69 -10.81
CA ASP A 85 5.07 -0.57 -11.21
C ASP A 85 4.64 0.75 -10.59
N TYR A 86 4.05 0.70 -9.43
CA TYR A 86 3.62 1.91 -8.74
C TYR A 86 4.17 1.95 -7.34
N ASP A 87 4.14 3.14 -6.75
CA ASP A 87 4.56 3.34 -5.38
C ASP A 87 3.40 3.95 -4.61
N LEU A 88 3.68 4.46 -3.44
CA LEU A 88 2.65 5.02 -2.60
C LEU A 88 1.97 6.23 -3.25
N HIS A 89 2.72 6.99 -4.04
CA HIS A 89 2.13 8.13 -4.73
C HIS A 89 1.18 7.68 -5.82
N GLY A 90 1.58 6.71 -6.61
CA GLY A 90 0.71 6.16 -7.63
C GLY A 90 -0.54 5.55 -7.05
N TYR A 91 -0.39 4.90 -5.91
CA TYR A 91 -1.49 4.28 -5.22
C TYR A 91 -2.64 5.26 -4.95
N ARG A 92 -2.33 6.50 -4.73
CA ARG A 92 -3.36 7.49 -4.41
C ARG A 92 -4.33 7.74 -5.55
N ARG A 93 -3.98 7.34 -6.76
CA ARG A 93 -4.84 7.52 -7.91
C ARG A 93 -5.66 6.28 -8.24
N PHE A 94 -5.57 5.25 -7.42
CA PHE A 94 -6.24 3.98 -7.72
C PHE A 94 -7.75 4.12 -7.64
N LYS A 95 -8.42 3.48 -8.57
CA LYS A 95 -9.86 3.30 -8.51
C LYS A 95 -10.15 1.85 -8.83
N ASP A 96 -11.17 1.33 -8.18
CA ASP A 96 -11.56 -0.05 -8.41
C ASP A 96 -12.10 -0.23 -9.80
N VAL A 97 -11.87 -1.41 -10.35
CA VAL A 97 -12.52 -1.78 -11.58
C VAL A 97 -14.01 -1.77 -11.34
N GLU A 98 -14.74 -1.22 -12.29
CA GLU A 98 -16.16 -1.17 -12.14
C GLU A 98 -16.75 -2.54 -12.17
N ALA A 99 -17.56 -2.83 -11.21
CA ALA A 99 -18.15 -4.16 -11.12
C ALA A 99 -19.38 -4.26 -11.99
#